data_8210ac68fa7cb70d00f0bc4c0d162dbf
#
_entry.id   8210ac68fa7cb70d00f0bc4c0d162dbf
#
_cell.length_a   1.000
_cell.length_b   1.000
_cell.length_c   1.000
_cell.angle_alpha   90.00
_cell.angle_beta   90.00
_cell.angle_gamma   90.00
#
_symmetry.space_group_name_H-M   'P 1'
#
loop_
_entity.id
_entity.type
_entity.pdbx_description
1 polymer ?
#
loop_
_entity_poly.entity_id
_entity_poly.type
_entity_poly.pdbx_seq_one_letter_code
_entity_poly.pdbx_strand_id
1 'polypeptide(L)'
;MTCSGVPPVSAIADVLALWGDDGWLTPPLHPVVGAPVPTIGRALTITITFAPTGPGLEPIFELLSGDLTGRMLVLAGAAAVPGAVWGELLTRAARQRGASGVLVDGWVRDRPEMTAIGFPVYAIGEHVVGPNGQAQLTHIDTTVTVNEVCVAADDVIVVDAGG
;
A
#
# COMPACT_ATOMS: atom_id res chain seq x y z
N MET A 1 22.98 6.41 17.73
CA MET A 1 21.55 6.39 18.09
C MET A 1 20.81 7.28 17.11
N THR A 2 20.41 6.74 15.96
CA THR A 2 19.51 7.45 15.04
C THR A 2 18.09 7.19 15.54
N CYS A 3 17.57 8.06 16.40
CA CYS A 3 16.14 8.10 16.66
C CYS A 3 15.48 8.51 15.33
N SER A 4 14.87 7.59 14.61
CA SER A 4 13.79 7.96 13.69
C SER A 4 12.73 8.57 14.61
N GLY A 5 12.35 9.83 14.39
CA GLY A 5 11.39 10.51 15.28
C GLY A 5 9.96 9.94 15.20
N VAL A 6 9.76 8.80 14.53
CA VAL A 6 8.46 8.12 14.38
C VAL A 6 8.41 6.99 15.42
N PRO A 7 7.40 6.98 16.32
CA PRO A 7 7.21 5.90 17.28
C PRO A 7 6.82 4.58 16.58
N PRO A 8 6.99 3.42 17.25
CA PRO A 8 6.45 2.16 16.76
C PRO A 8 4.94 2.23 16.53
N VAL A 9 4.43 1.51 15.52
CA VAL A 9 3.00 1.47 15.17
C VAL A 9 2.14 1.07 16.38
N SER A 10 2.59 0.08 17.18
CA SER A 10 1.88 -0.33 18.39
C SER A 10 1.68 0.78 19.40
N ALA A 11 2.70 1.64 19.60
CA ALA A 11 2.59 2.77 20.50
C ALA A 11 1.64 3.87 19.99
N ILE A 12 1.57 4.05 18.67
CA ILE A 12 0.60 4.96 18.04
C ILE A 12 -0.82 4.41 18.23
N ALA A 13 -1.03 3.11 17.96
CA ALA A 13 -2.33 2.46 18.16
C ALA A 13 -2.82 2.56 19.61
N ASP A 14 -1.94 2.34 20.60
CA ASP A 14 -2.28 2.50 22.01
C ASP A 14 -2.77 3.93 22.34
N VAL A 15 -2.13 4.95 21.78
CA VAL A 15 -2.52 6.35 21.99
C VAL A 15 -3.87 6.66 21.30
N LEU A 16 -4.06 6.20 20.07
CA LEU A 16 -5.34 6.36 19.35
C LEU A 16 -6.48 5.71 20.13
N ALA A 17 -6.28 4.49 20.63
CA ALA A 17 -7.27 3.79 21.45
C ALA A 17 -7.66 4.57 22.71
N LEU A 18 -6.70 5.26 23.37
CA LEU A 18 -6.99 6.13 24.52
C LEU A 18 -7.87 7.34 24.14
N TRP A 19 -7.81 7.77 22.89
CA TRP A 19 -8.65 8.86 22.38
C TRP A 19 -9.99 8.40 21.81
N GLY A 20 -10.21 7.07 21.79
CA GLY A 20 -11.42 6.47 21.21
C GLY A 20 -11.39 6.45 19.67
N ASP A 21 -10.21 6.48 19.09
CA ASP A 21 -9.97 6.35 17.67
C ASP A 21 -9.50 4.92 17.36
N ASP A 22 -9.82 4.40 16.18
CA ASP A 22 -9.52 3.05 15.70
C ASP A 22 -8.83 3.08 14.32
N GLY A 23 -7.92 4.00 14.13
CA GLY A 23 -7.18 4.24 12.88
C GLY A 23 -6.19 3.12 12.49
N TRP A 24 -6.37 1.88 12.94
CA TRP A 24 -5.56 0.72 12.56
C TRP A 24 -6.38 -0.34 11.83
N LEU A 25 -5.74 -1.06 10.89
CA LEU A 25 -6.41 -2.11 10.11
C LEU A 25 -6.67 -3.38 10.95
N THR A 26 -7.89 -3.91 10.87
CA THR A 26 -8.28 -5.18 11.49
C THR A 26 -9.06 -6.04 10.48
N PRO A 27 -8.54 -7.20 10.05
CA PRO A 27 -7.20 -7.71 10.29
C PRO A 27 -6.11 -6.82 9.64
N PRO A 28 -4.86 -6.85 10.14
CA PRO A 28 -3.78 -6.08 9.53
C PRO A 28 -3.42 -6.63 8.15
N LEU A 29 -2.87 -5.79 7.27
CA LEU A 29 -2.16 -6.26 6.10
C LEU A 29 -0.81 -6.85 6.51
N HIS A 30 -0.40 -7.94 5.84
CA HIS A 30 0.85 -8.62 6.17
C HIS A 30 2.06 -7.91 5.53
N PRO A 31 3.18 -7.74 6.26
CA PRO A 31 4.42 -7.24 5.69
C PRO A 31 5.02 -8.28 4.72
N VAL A 32 4.81 -8.12 3.42
CA VAL A 32 5.49 -8.92 2.38
C VAL A 32 6.95 -8.51 2.30
N VAL A 33 7.21 -7.20 2.35
CA VAL A 33 8.50 -6.59 2.62
C VAL A 33 8.29 -5.55 3.72
N GLY A 34 8.64 -5.90 4.96
CA GLY A 34 8.45 -5.02 6.11
C GLY A 34 9.41 -3.84 6.12
N ALA A 35 8.97 -2.72 6.66
CA ALA A 35 9.83 -1.58 6.93
C ALA A 35 10.79 -1.92 8.09
N PRO A 36 12.12 -1.78 7.91
CA PRO A 36 13.09 -2.10 8.96
C PRO A 36 13.04 -1.13 10.14
N VAL A 37 12.46 0.05 9.94
CA VAL A 37 12.20 1.09 10.94
C VAL A 37 10.82 1.67 10.67
N PRO A 38 10.12 2.24 11.67
CA PRO A 38 8.85 2.90 11.44
C PRO A 38 8.95 3.91 10.29
N THR A 39 8.11 3.73 9.30
CA THR A 39 8.09 4.52 8.06
C THR A 39 6.77 5.25 7.97
N ILE A 40 6.84 6.54 7.62
CA ILE A 40 5.70 7.44 7.53
C ILE A 40 5.54 7.94 6.09
N GLY A 41 4.29 8.11 5.66
CA GLY A 41 3.97 8.75 4.37
C GLY A 41 2.57 9.35 4.37
N ARG A 42 2.31 10.23 3.40
CA ARG A 42 0.98 10.76 3.12
C ARG A 42 0.26 9.83 2.15
N ALA A 43 -0.97 9.45 2.48
CA ALA A 43 -1.75 8.54 1.66
C ALA A 43 -1.96 9.10 0.24
N LEU A 44 -1.56 8.32 -0.77
CA LEU A 44 -2.01 8.45 -2.15
C LEU A 44 -2.97 7.29 -2.40
N THR A 45 -4.26 7.56 -2.30
CA THR A 45 -5.29 6.54 -2.37
C THR A 45 -5.64 6.21 -3.82
N ILE A 46 -5.75 4.92 -4.11
CA ILE A 46 -6.01 4.37 -5.45
C ILE A 46 -7.09 3.29 -5.31
N THR A 47 -8.18 3.44 -6.04
CA THR A 47 -9.23 2.41 -6.09
C THR A 47 -8.99 1.47 -7.26
N ILE A 48 -8.85 0.18 -6.95
CA ILE A 48 -8.75 -0.90 -7.92
C ILE A 48 -10.04 -1.71 -7.88
N THR A 49 -10.61 -2.00 -9.05
CA THR A 49 -11.81 -2.81 -9.17
C THR A 49 -11.59 -3.99 -10.12
N PHE A 50 -12.34 -5.05 -9.90
CA PHE A 50 -12.44 -6.14 -10.87
C PHE A 50 -13.18 -5.63 -12.12
N ALA A 51 -12.59 -5.86 -13.29
CA ALA A 51 -13.20 -5.59 -14.58
C ALA A 51 -12.86 -6.74 -15.55
N PRO A 52 -13.84 -7.52 -16.03
CA PRO A 52 -13.60 -8.66 -16.92
C PRO A 52 -12.88 -8.29 -18.22
N THR A 53 -13.10 -7.08 -18.68
CA THR A 53 -12.45 -6.47 -19.84
C THR A 53 -12.22 -5.01 -19.54
N GLY A 54 -10.99 -4.57 -19.57
CA GLY A 54 -10.68 -3.17 -19.23
C GLY A 54 -9.26 -2.80 -19.65
N PRO A 55 -8.85 -1.55 -19.43
CA PRO A 55 -7.52 -1.04 -19.76
C PRO A 55 -6.42 -1.69 -18.88
N GLY A 56 -6.80 -2.55 -17.93
CA GLY A 56 -5.85 -3.15 -17.01
C GLY A 56 -5.34 -2.13 -15.98
N LEU A 57 -4.07 -2.31 -15.57
CA LEU A 57 -3.39 -1.42 -14.66
C LEU A 57 -2.50 -0.38 -15.37
N GLU A 58 -2.67 -0.17 -16.68
CA GLU A 58 -1.88 0.82 -17.43
C GLU A 58 -1.89 2.21 -16.79
N PRO A 59 -3.04 2.75 -16.30
CA PRO A 59 -3.06 4.07 -15.69
C PRO A 59 -2.17 4.19 -14.43
N ILE A 60 -1.84 3.08 -13.76
CA ILE A 60 -0.95 3.12 -12.60
C ILE A 60 0.49 3.49 -13.00
N PHE A 61 0.93 3.12 -14.22
CA PHE A 61 2.26 3.49 -14.70
C PHE A 61 2.36 5.00 -14.95
N GLU A 62 1.30 5.62 -15.44
CA GLU A 62 1.24 7.08 -15.59
C GLU A 62 1.33 7.76 -14.22
N LEU A 63 0.54 7.31 -13.24
CA LEU A 63 0.60 7.80 -11.85
C LEU A 63 2.02 7.65 -11.28
N LEU A 64 2.65 6.49 -11.44
CA LEU A 64 4.01 6.23 -10.95
C LEU A 64 5.11 6.93 -11.78
N SER A 65 4.77 7.67 -12.83
CA SER A 65 5.73 8.53 -13.55
C SER A 65 5.94 9.88 -12.88
N GLY A 66 5.01 10.31 -12.02
CA GLY A 66 5.06 11.56 -11.26
C GLY A 66 6.00 11.56 -10.07
N ASP A 67 6.05 12.67 -9.33
CA ASP A 67 6.75 12.76 -8.05
C ASP A 67 5.90 12.13 -6.94
N LEU A 68 6.46 11.16 -6.24
CA LEU A 68 5.81 10.44 -5.13
C LEU A 68 6.55 10.64 -3.81
N THR A 69 7.39 11.67 -3.72
CA THR A 69 8.20 11.95 -2.53
C THR A 69 7.31 12.05 -1.28
N GLY A 70 7.58 11.17 -0.30
CA GLY A 70 6.84 11.12 0.96
C GLY A 70 5.42 10.56 0.87
N ARG A 71 5.02 10.00 -0.29
CA ARG A 71 3.70 9.37 -0.45
C ARG A 71 3.75 7.90 0.00
N MET A 72 2.69 7.46 0.69
CA MET A 72 2.37 6.06 0.95
C MET A 72 1.21 5.68 0.02
N LEU A 73 1.45 4.79 -0.91
CA LEU A 73 0.43 4.32 -1.84
C LEU A 73 -0.57 3.41 -1.11
N VAL A 74 -1.87 3.61 -1.30
CA VAL A 74 -2.94 2.79 -0.70
C VAL A 74 -3.86 2.29 -1.80
N LEU A 75 -3.69 1.02 -2.19
CA LEU A 75 -4.50 0.36 -3.22
C LEU A 75 -5.67 -0.37 -2.55
N ALA A 76 -6.85 0.21 -2.62
CA ALA A 76 -8.08 -0.32 -2.03
C ALA A 76 -8.92 -1.10 -3.05
N GLY A 77 -9.66 -2.12 -2.56
CA GLY A 77 -10.57 -2.93 -3.36
C GLY A 77 -9.91 -3.97 -4.25
N ALA A 78 -8.59 -4.10 -4.21
CA ALA A 78 -7.82 -5.02 -5.04
C ALA A 78 -8.06 -6.50 -4.68
N ALA A 79 -8.62 -6.79 -3.49
CA ALA A 79 -9.01 -8.15 -3.07
C ALA A 79 -10.04 -8.80 -4.01
N ALA A 80 -10.85 -7.99 -4.70
CA ALA A 80 -11.83 -8.48 -5.67
C ALA A 80 -11.20 -8.93 -7.01
N VAL A 81 -9.92 -8.62 -7.25
CA VAL A 81 -9.22 -8.97 -8.48
C VAL A 81 -8.62 -10.37 -8.36
N PRO A 82 -8.85 -11.27 -9.32
CA PRO A 82 -8.31 -12.62 -9.29
C PRO A 82 -6.83 -12.62 -9.74
N GLY A 83 -5.92 -12.15 -8.86
CA GLY A 83 -4.48 -12.12 -9.12
C GLY A 83 -3.77 -10.94 -8.46
N ALA A 84 -2.45 -10.97 -8.54
CA ALA A 84 -1.58 -9.96 -7.96
C ALA A 84 -1.66 -8.65 -8.77
N VAL A 85 -2.00 -7.55 -8.08
CA VAL A 85 -2.08 -6.21 -8.69
C VAL A 85 -0.79 -5.40 -8.49
N TRP A 86 0.15 -5.90 -7.70
CA TRP A 86 1.43 -5.27 -7.42
C TRP A 86 2.57 -6.29 -7.51
N GLY A 87 3.76 -5.81 -7.85
CA GLY A 87 4.96 -6.65 -7.96
C GLY A 87 6.22 -5.82 -8.20
N GLU A 88 7.28 -6.48 -8.68
CA GLU A 88 8.61 -5.90 -8.85
C GLU A 88 8.60 -4.58 -9.65
N LEU A 89 7.99 -4.56 -10.84
CA LEU A 89 8.06 -3.40 -11.74
C LEU A 89 7.46 -2.14 -11.11
N LEU A 90 6.28 -2.26 -10.48
CA LEU A 90 5.62 -1.15 -9.81
C LEU A 90 6.40 -0.70 -8.57
N THR A 91 7.00 -1.66 -7.85
CA THR A 91 7.86 -1.39 -6.69
C THR A 91 9.09 -0.56 -7.10
N ARG A 92 9.76 -0.92 -8.20
CA ARG A 92 10.90 -0.15 -8.72
C ARG A 92 10.50 1.27 -9.11
N ALA A 93 9.38 1.40 -9.85
CA ALA A 93 8.88 2.70 -10.27
C ALA A 93 8.53 3.58 -9.06
N ALA A 94 7.75 3.08 -8.11
CA ALA A 94 7.35 3.83 -6.91
C ALA A 94 8.56 4.29 -6.09
N ARG A 95 9.53 3.38 -5.85
CA ARG A 95 10.76 3.71 -5.13
C ARG A 95 11.58 4.79 -5.82
N GLN A 96 11.75 4.70 -7.14
CA GLN A 96 12.52 5.70 -7.91
C GLN A 96 11.89 7.09 -7.85
N ARG A 97 10.59 7.17 -7.64
CA ARG A 97 9.83 8.43 -7.53
C ARG A 97 9.69 8.93 -6.10
N GLY A 98 10.32 8.27 -5.13
CA GLY A 98 10.39 8.74 -3.74
C GLY A 98 9.22 8.31 -2.86
N ALA A 99 8.38 7.37 -3.29
CA ALA A 99 7.35 6.81 -2.43
C ALA A 99 7.96 6.15 -1.19
N SER A 100 7.25 6.24 -0.06
CA SER A 100 7.66 5.68 1.23
C SER A 100 7.32 4.19 1.37
N GLY A 101 6.28 3.71 0.67
CA GLY A 101 5.82 2.34 0.71
C GLY A 101 4.48 2.17 0.03
N VAL A 102 3.93 0.96 0.09
CA VAL A 102 2.61 0.63 -0.46
C VAL A 102 1.83 -0.31 0.44
N LEU A 103 0.55 -0.01 0.62
CA LEU A 103 -0.48 -0.88 1.21
C LEU A 103 -1.37 -1.39 0.07
N VAL A 104 -1.51 -2.70 -0.05
CA VAL A 104 -2.33 -3.35 -1.09
C VAL A 104 -3.43 -4.17 -0.41
N ASP A 105 -4.66 -3.68 -0.45
CA ASP A 105 -5.83 -4.47 -0.07
C ASP A 105 -6.11 -5.51 -1.16
N GLY A 106 -5.20 -6.47 -1.28
CA GLY A 106 -5.18 -7.48 -2.33
C GLY A 106 -3.90 -8.29 -2.34
N TRP A 107 -3.61 -8.88 -3.50
CA TRP A 107 -2.51 -9.81 -3.71
C TRP A 107 -1.33 -9.15 -4.42
N VAL A 108 -0.11 -9.59 -4.05
CA VAL A 108 1.14 -9.15 -4.67
C VAL A 108 1.94 -10.35 -5.19
N ARG A 109 2.98 -10.10 -5.99
CA ARG A 109 3.92 -11.12 -6.49
C ARG A 109 5.36 -10.62 -6.51
N ASP A 110 6.28 -11.48 -6.88
CA ASP A 110 7.71 -11.16 -7.04
C ASP A 110 8.37 -10.73 -5.71
N ARG A 111 8.00 -11.40 -4.61
CA ARG A 111 8.53 -11.08 -3.27
C ARG A 111 10.05 -11.07 -3.18
N PRO A 112 10.81 -12.05 -3.75
CA PRO A 112 12.26 -12.03 -3.70
C PRO A 112 12.85 -10.75 -4.30
N GLU A 113 12.32 -10.32 -5.45
CA GLU A 113 12.75 -9.12 -6.17
C GLU A 113 12.37 -7.84 -5.39
N MET A 114 11.17 -7.77 -4.85
CA MET A 114 10.73 -6.66 -4.00
C MET A 114 11.57 -6.56 -2.72
N THR A 115 11.93 -7.72 -2.13
CA THR A 115 12.83 -7.76 -0.96
C THR A 115 14.21 -7.22 -1.29
N ALA A 116 14.77 -7.60 -2.45
CA ALA A 116 16.06 -7.08 -2.92
C ALA A 116 16.03 -5.56 -3.17
N ILE A 117 14.87 -5.04 -3.57
CA ILE A 117 14.65 -3.58 -3.71
C ILE A 117 14.62 -2.91 -2.33
N GLY A 118 14.09 -3.57 -1.29
CA GLY A 118 14.00 -3.04 0.07
C GLY A 118 12.98 -1.89 0.20
N PHE A 119 11.85 -1.98 -0.52
CA PHE A 119 10.74 -1.03 -0.45
C PHE A 119 9.60 -1.63 0.36
N PRO A 120 9.03 -0.92 1.36
CA PRO A 120 7.97 -1.45 2.19
C PRO A 120 6.71 -1.81 1.38
N VAL A 121 6.26 -3.07 1.49
CA VAL A 121 5.07 -3.61 0.81
C VAL A 121 4.25 -4.40 1.81
N TYR A 122 3.01 -4.01 2.01
CA TYR A 122 2.03 -4.67 2.87
C TYR A 122 0.85 -5.11 2.03
N ALA A 123 0.37 -6.35 2.21
CA ALA A 123 -0.69 -6.93 1.38
C ALA A 123 -1.51 -7.97 2.15
N ILE A 124 -2.61 -8.43 1.57
CA ILE A 124 -3.34 -9.60 2.08
C ILE A 124 -2.47 -10.85 1.97
N GLY A 125 -1.68 -10.97 0.90
CA GLY A 125 -0.78 -12.10 0.69
C GLY A 125 -0.17 -12.09 -0.72
N GLU A 126 0.38 -13.25 -1.11
CA GLU A 126 1.07 -13.44 -2.38
C GLU A 126 0.23 -14.29 -3.35
N HIS A 127 0.30 -13.97 -4.64
CA HIS A 127 -0.34 -14.73 -5.71
C HIS A 127 0.56 -14.76 -6.95
N VAL A 128 0.76 -15.94 -7.54
CA VAL A 128 1.69 -16.11 -8.66
C VAL A 128 1.19 -15.53 -9.99
N VAL A 129 -0.14 -15.47 -10.16
CA VAL A 129 -0.76 -14.96 -11.39
C VAL A 129 -1.02 -13.47 -11.26
N GLY A 130 -0.76 -12.69 -12.30
CA GLY A 130 -1.14 -11.29 -12.40
C GLY A 130 -2.63 -11.11 -12.70
N PRO A 131 -3.13 -9.88 -12.79
CA PRO A 131 -4.55 -9.60 -12.97
C PRO A 131 -5.09 -9.94 -14.37
N ASN A 132 -4.21 -10.26 -15.34
CA ASN A 132 -4.56 -10.68 -16.70
C ASN A 132 -5.59 -9.78 -17.41
N GLY A 133 -5.48 -8.46 -17.25
CA GLY A 133 -6.43 -7.50 -17.80
C GLY A 133 -7.77 -7.43 -17.07
N GLN A 134 -7.90 -8.11 -15.92
CA GLN A 134 -9.14 -8.13 -15.13
C GLN A 134 -9.14 -7.15 -13.95
N ALA A 135 -8.24 -6.19 -13.96
CA ALA A 135 -8.19 -5.10 -12.99
C ALA A 135 -8.36 -3.75 -13.69
N GLN A 136 -8.98 -2.81 -13.02
CA GLN A 136 -9.12 -1.44 -13.48
C GLN A 136 -8.86 -0.47 -12.34
N LEU A 137 -8.06 0.56 -12.59
CA LEU A 137 -7.95 1.72 -11.73
C LEU A 137 -9.14 2.65 -12.02
N THR A 138 -9.90 3.01 -10.99
CA THR A 138 -11.13 3.82 -11.16
C THR A 138 -11.04 5.21 -10.53
N HIS A 139 -10.36 5.36 -9.40
CA HIS A 139 -10.23 6.63 -8.70
C HIS A 139 -8.83 6.80 -8.11
N ILE A 140 -8.38 8.04 -8.03
CA ILE A 140 -7.13 8.47 -7.40
C ILE A 140 -7.45 9.63 -6.47
N ASP A 141 -6.77 9.71 -5.31
CA ASP A 141 -6.92 10.76 -4.30
C ASP A 141 -8.36 11.00 -3.83
N THR A 142 -9.12 9.91 -3.71
CA THR A 142 -10.45 9.90 -3.08
C THR A 142 -10.41 9.12 -1.77
N THR A 143 -11.36 9.34 -0.87
CA THR A 143 -11.49 8.50 0.32
C THR A 143 -11.78 7.06 -0.09
N VAL A 144 -11.02 6.13 0.48
CA VAL A 144 -11.17 4.69 0.25
C VAL A 144 -11.43 3.98 1.57
N THR A 145 -11.86 2.72 1.50
CA THR A 145 -12.00 1.86 2.68
C THR A 145 -11.08 0.66 2.52
N VAL A 146 -10.26 0.41 3.54
CA VAL A 146 -9.41 -0.78 3.65
C VAL A 146 -9.72 -1.45 4.98
N ASN A 147 -10.19 -2.72 4.97
CA ASN A 147 -10.55 -3.46 6.18
C ASN A 147 -11.39 -2.62 7.16
N GLU A 148 -12.49 -2.01 6.66
CA GLU A 148 -13.43 -1.18 7.41
C GLU A 148 -12.89 0.19 7.88
N VAL A 149 -11.60 0.47 7.70
CA VAL A 149 -11.00 1.78 8.00
C VAL A 149 -11.10 2.71 6.81
N CYS A 150 -11.67 3.90 7.01
CA CYS A 150 -11.68 4.95 6.01
C CYS A 150 -10.30 5.63 5.96
N VAL A 151 -9.73 5.71 4.76
CA VAL A 151 -8.47 6.40 4.48
C VAL A 151 -8.73 7.51 3.48
N ALA A 152 -8.58 8.75 3.91
CA ALA A 152 -8.66 9.90 3.02
C ALA A 152 -7.32 10.16 2.31
N ALA A 153 -7.38 10.88 1.18
CA ALA A 153 -6.16 11.41 0.58
C ALA A 153 -5.42 12.30 1.58
N ASP A 154 -4.08 12.20 1.60
CA ASP A 154 -3.17 12.90 2.52
C ASP A 154 -3.24 12.51 3.99
N ASP A 155 -4.03 11.50 4.37
CA ASP A 155 -3.92 10.92 5.71
C ASP A 155 -2.49 10.45 6.00
N VAL A 156 -2.12 10.54 7.28
CA VAL A 156 -0.80 10.07 7.72
C VAL A 156 -0.86 8.57 7.93
N ILE A 157 -0.08 7.85 7.14
CA ILE A 157 0.07 6.39 7.26
C ILE A 157 1.42 6.09 7.91
N VAL A 158 1.40 5.21 8.90
CA VAL A 158 2.62 4.72 9.56
C VAL A 158 2.63 3.20 9.48
N VAL A 159 3.77 2.64 9.10
CA VAL A 159 4.01 1.19 9.02
C VAL A 159 5.34 0.84 9.65
N ASP A 160 5.46 -0.36 10.20
CA ASP A 160 6.74 -0.92 10.67
C ASP A 160 6.85 -2.42 10.35
N ALA A 161 7.80 -3.13 10.97
CA ALA A 161 8.01 -4.56 10.73
C ALA A 161 6.84 -5.44 11.19
N GLY A 162 5.95 -4.93 12.01
CA GLY A 162 4.77 -5.63 12.55
C GLY A 162 3.47 -5.34 11.80
N GLY A 163 3.44 -4.28 10.99
CA GLY A 163 2.24 -3.86 10.25
C GLY A 163 2.21 -2.38 9.95
#